data_963bdca36409d5c9dd3fce9a309e7c0f
#
_entry.id   963bdca36409d5c9dd3fce9a309e7c0f
#
_cell.length_a   1.000
_cell.length_b   1.000
_cell.length_c   1.000
_cell.angle_alpha   90.00
_cell.angle_beta   90.00
_cell.angle_gamma   90.00
#
_symmetry.space_group_name_H-M   'P 1'
#
loop_
_entity.id
_entity.type
_entity.pdbx_description
1 polymer ?
#
loop_
_entity_poly.entity_id
_entity_poly.type
_entity_poly.pdbx_seq_one_letter_code
_entity_poly.pdbx_strand_id
1 'polypeptide(L)'
;MSHFKFYSAVVLTANGKKNILLHDIKSPSIEKVNEDIFHVVSSCGSPCVGHYFIGKHEEDYTEELISFDIKSKCIIESDSRKKKIYAKKMFTNNKRILIDLSEKKFNILPSKFNYYSDFSEMSHFDNTGELNLIANDYGKILFKKKIQNPCGSNSK
;
A
#
# COMPACT_ATOMS: atom_id res chain seq x y z
N MET A 1 -13.36 -29.39 10.89
CA MET A 1 -12.00 -28.91 10.55
C MET A 1 -12.08 -28.05 9.30
N SER A 2 -11.77 -26.79 9.39
CA SER A 2 -11.69 -25.92 8.21
C SER A 2 -10.38 -26.23 7.48
N HIS A 3 -10.46 -26.78 6.28
CA HIS A 3 -9.29 -26.98 5.42
C HIS A 3 -8.88 -25.62 4.83
N PHE A 4 -7.83 -25.01 5.36
CA PHE A 4 -7.25 -23.83 4.74
C PHE A 4 -6.52 -24.24 3.47
N LYS A 5 -6.89 -23.62 2.34
CA LYS A 5 -6.12 -23.75 1.10
C LYS A 5 -5.01 -22.71 1.10
N PHE A 6 -3.79 -23.15 0.89
CA PHE A 6 -2.63 -22.30 0.68
C PHE A 6 -2.31 -22.24 -0.81
N TYR A 7 -1.82 -21.09 -1.25
CA TYR A 7 -1.48 -20.83 -2.64
C TYR A 7 -0.04 -20.31 -2.72
N SER A 8 0.58 -20.51 -3.88
CA SER A 8 1.87 -19.90 -4.19
C SER A 8 1.72 -19.04 -5.44
N ALA A 9 2.23 -17.82 -5.43
CA ALA A 9 2.31 -17.00 -6.61
C ALA A 9 3.58 -17.36 -7.39
N VAL A 10 3.41 -17.68 -8.67
CA VAL A 10 4.48 -18.13 -9.55
C VAL A 10 4.53 -17.24 -10.78
N VAL A 11 5.70 -16.68 -11.08
CA VAL A 11 5.96 -16.01 -12.35
C VAL A 11 6.59 -16.98 -13.32
N LEU A 12 5.96 -17.15 -14.48
CA LEU A 12 6.52 -17.88 -15.61
C LEU A 12 7.27 -16.91 -16.51
N THR A 13 8.55 -17.14 -16.72
CA THR A 13 9.34 -16.40 -17.70
C THR A 13 9.13 -16.97 -19.11
N ALA A 14 9.43 -16.20 -20.15
CA ALA A 14 9.27 -16.60 -21.56
C ALA A 14 10.03 -17.90 -21.92
N ASN A 15 11.07 -18.26 -21.17
CA ASN A 15 11.82 -19.50 -21.32
C ASN A 15 11.28 -20.66 -20.45
N GLY A 16 10.08 -20.51 -19.88
CA GLY A 16 9.43 -21.53 -19.05
C GLY A 16 10.01 -21.73 -17.65
N LYS A 17 10.96 -20.89 -17.22
CA LYS A 17 11.52 -20.96 -15.87
C LYS A 17 10.50 -20.44 -14.87
N LYS A 18 10.21 -21.25 -13.85
CA LYS A 18 9.31 -20.89 -12.74
C LYS A 18 10.10 -20.20 -11.64
N ASN A 19 9.70 -18.98 -11.30
CA ASN A 19 10.14 -18.32 -10.06
C ASN A 19 8.95 -18.25 -9.12
N ILE A 20 9.04 -18.92 -7.97
CA ILE A 20 8.02 -18.84 -6.93
C ILE A 20 8.34 -17.60 -6.10
N LEU A 21 7.44 -16.62 -6.13
CA LEU A 21 7.63 -15.33 -5.47
C LEU A 21 6.98 -15.29 -4.10
N LEU A 22 5.85 -15.97 -3.94
CA LEU A 22 5.12 -16.04 -2.68
C LEU A 22 4.74 -17.48 -2.36
N HIS A 23 4.92 -17.88 -1.12
CA HIS A 23 4.53 -19.18 -0.60
C HIS A 23 3.44 -19.03 0.46
N ASP A 24 2.59 -20.06 0.55
CA ASP A 24 1.64 -20.24 1.66
C ASP A 24 0.69 -19.05 1.91
N ILE A 25 0.29 -18.35 0.83
CA ILE A 25 -0.66 -17.26 0.90
C ILE A 25 -2.10 -17.77 0.96
N LYS A 26 -2.92 -17.15 1.81
CA LYS A 26 -4.34 -17.52 1.99
C LYS A 26 -5.22 -16.68 1.08
N SER A 27 -6.06 -17.36 0.29
CA SER A 27 -7.11 -16.72 -0.52
C SER A 27 -6.65 -15.45 -1.25
N PRO A 28 -5.61 -15.53 -2.09
CA PRO A 28 -5.08 -14.35 -2.76
C PRO A 28 -6.06 -13.80 -3.79
N SER A 29 -6.14 -12.48 -3.87
CA SER A 29 -6.66 -11.76 -5.02
C SER A 29 -5.48 -11.23 -5.83
N ILE A 30 -5.45 -11.47 -7.14
CA ILE A 30 -4.34 -11.10 -8.02
C ILE A 30 -4.88 -10.20 -9.12
N GLU A 31 -4.30 -9.02 -9.24
CA GLU A 31 -4.59 -8.05 -10.27
C GLU A 31 -3.33 -7.70 -11.05
N LYS A 32 -3.40 -7.75 -12.38
CA LYS A 32 -2.35 -7.23 -13.24
C LYS A 32 -2.56 -5.73 -13.37
N VAL A 33 -1.70 -4.92 -12.73
CA VAL A 33 -1.86 -3.46 -12.69
C VAL A 33 -1.18 -2.74 -13.85
N ASN A 34 -0.18 -3.38 -14.47
CA ASN A 34 0.38 -3.02 -15.78
C ASN A 34 1.09 -4.24 -16.39
N GLU A 35 1.84 -4.06 -17.48
CA GLU A 35 2.50 -5.18 -18.17
C GLU A 35 3.54 -5.91 -17.31
N ASP A 36 4.18 -5.20 -16.38
CA ASP A 36 5.32 -5.70 -15.61
C ASP A 36 5.01 -5.93 -14.12
N ILE A 37 3.88 -5.45 -13.61
CA ILE A 37 3.58 -5.46 -12.17
C ILE A 37 2.22 -6.12 -11.89
N PHE A 38 2.23 -7.03 -10.92
CA PHE A 38 1.04 -7.63 -10.33
C PHE A 38 0.87 -7.11 -8.90
N HIS A 39 -0.36 -6.79 -8.53
CA HIS A 39 -0.75 -6.52 -7.16
C HIS A 39 -1.46 -7.76 -6.61
N VAL A 40 -0.91 -8.33 -5.55
CA VAL A 40 -1.47 -9.51 -4.88
C VAL A 40 -1.90 -9.10 -3.49
N VAL A 41 -3.16 -9.38 -3.17
CA VAL A 41 -3.73 -9.12 -1.85
C VAL A 41 -3.99 -10.45 -1.17
N SER A 42 -3.52 -10.63 0.04
CA SER A 42 -3.69 -11.86 0.81
C SER A 42 -3.95 -11.57 2.28
N SER A 43 -4.79 -12.39 2.90
CA SER A 43 -4.99 -12.31 4.35
C SER A 43 -3.74 -12.81 5.09
N CYS A 44 -3.24 -12.02 6.03
CA CYS A 44 -2.17 -12.38 6.95
C CYS A 44 -2.69 -12.69 8.37
N GLY A 45 -4.01 -12.81 8.52
CA GLY A 45 -4.73 -13.00 9.77
C GLY A 45 -5.74 -11.88 10.00
N SER A 46 -6.70 -12.08 10.91
CA SER A 46 -7.69 -11.03 11.18
C SER A 46 -7.14 -10.01 12.19
N PRO A 47 -7.18 -8.70 11.90
CA PRO A 47 -7.72 -8.03 10.71
C PRO A 47 -6.65 -7.71 9.62
N CYS A 48 -5.53 -8.41 9.58
CA CYS A 48 -4.40 -8.12 8.70
C CYS A 48 -4.67 -8.49 7.24
N VAL A 49 -4.29 -7.59 6.34
CA VAL A 49 -4.27 -7.81 4.88
C VAL A 49 -2.90 -7.40 4.34
N GLY A 50 -2.21 -8.35 3.72
CA GLY A 50 -0.93 -8.10 3.06
C GLY A 50 -1.12 -7.70 1.60
N HIS A 51 -0.42 -6.67 1.19
CA HIS A 51 -0.37 -6.17 -0.18
C HIS A 51 1.04 -6.37 -0.73
N TYR A 52 1.14 -7.19 -1.78
CA TYR A 52 2.39 -7.48 -2.47
C TYR A 52 2.37 -6.85 -3.86
N PHE A 53 3.40 -6.13 -4.21
CA PHE A 53 3.64 -5.64 -5.56
C PHE A 53 4.78 -6.47 -6.15
N ILE A 54 4.50 -7.19 -7.23
CA ILE A 54 5.41 -8.18 -7.79
C ILE A 54 5.81 -7.74 -9.19
N GLY A 55 7.07 -7.41 -9.37
CA GLY A 55 7.69 -7.13 -10.65
C GLY A 55 8.40 -8.36 -11.20
N LYS A 56 9.15 -8.17 -12.29
CA LYS A 56 9.85 -9.27 -12.97
C LYS A 56 10.94 -9.93 -12.12
N HIS A 57 11.65 -9.17 -11.31
CA HIS A 57 12.78 -9.61 -10.49
C HIS A 57 12.77 -9.02 -9.08
N GLU A 58 11.71 -8.34 -8.71
CA GLU A 58 11.62 -7.56 -7.49
C GLU A 58 10.22 -7.67 -6.90
N GLU A 59 10.14 -7.56 -5.59
CA GLU A 59 8.88 -7.55 -4.86
C GLU A 59 8.87 -6.45 -3.81
N ASP A 60 7.69 -6.00 -3.47
CA ASP A 60 7.44 -5.06 -2.41
C ASP A 60 6.24 -5.48 -1.58
N TYR A 61 6.21 -5.10 -0.31
CA TYR A 61 5.18 -5.52 0.63
C TYR A 61 4.79 -4.40 1.58
N THR A 62 3.49 -4.33 1.89
CA THR A 62 2.96 -3.52 2.98
C THR A 62 1.67 -4.11 3.56
N GLU A 63 1.45 -3.95 4.85
CA GLU A 63 0.21 -4.35 5.54
C GLU A 63 -0.76 -3.17 5.69
N GLU A 64 -0.26 -1.95 5.65
CA GLU A 64 -1.05 -0.74 5.89
C GLU A 64 -1.09 0.16 4.65
N LEU A 65 -1.50 -0.43 3.50
CA LEU A 65 -1.62 0.28 2.23
C LEU A 65 -2.75 1.31 2.29
N ILE A 66 -2.44 2.57 2.02
CA ILE A 66 -3.42 3.65 1.87
C ILE A 66 -3.81 3.82 0.40
N SER A 67 -2.84 3.96 -0.48
CA SER A 67 -3.04 4.15 -1.92
C SER A 67 -1.76 3.85 -2.68
N PHE A 68 -1.86 3.67 -4.00
CA PHE A 68 -0.68 3.55 -4.86
C PHE A 68 -0.92 4.12 -6.25
N ASP A 69 0.17 4.51 -6.90
CA ASP A 69 0.18 4.90 -8.31
C ASP A 69 1.25 4.13 -9.07
N ILE A 70 0.80 3.34 -10.04
CA ILE A 70 1.68 2.51 -10.86
C ILE A 70 2.54 3.32 -11.83
N LYS A 71 2.02 4.43 -12.34
CA LYS A 71 2.75 5.27 -13.30
C LYS A 71 4.01 5.84 -12.67
N SER A 72 3.90 6.39 -11.46
CA SER A 72 5.03 6.91 -10.70
C SER A 72 5.73 5.84 -9.85
N LYS A 73 5.22 4.61 -9.81
CA LYS A 73 5.67 3.53 -8.93
C LYS A 73 5.73 3.98 -7.47
N CYS A 74 4.65 4.57 -6.98
CA CYS A 74 4.56 5.17 -5.66
C CYS A 74 3.55 4.43 -4.79
N ILE A 75 3.96 4.04 -3.58
CA ILE A 75 3.11 3.46 -2.54
C ILE A 75 2.94 4.47 -1.41
N ILE A 76 1.72 4.65 -0.96
CA ILE A 76 1.40 5.40 0.26
C ILE A 76 0.97 4.39 1.31
N GLU A 77 1.68 4.38 2.42
CA GLU A 77 1.44 3.44 3.52
C GLU A 77 1.48 4.14 4.86
N SER A 78 0.75 3.63 5.84
CA SER A 78 0.91 4.03 7.24
C SER A 78 1.81 3.07 8.00
N ASP A 79 2.36 3.56 9.09
CA ASP A 79 2.98 2.76 10.14
C ASP A 79 2.30 3.16 11.44
N SER A 80 1.31 2.38 11.87
CA SER A 80 0.50 2.67 13.05
C SER A 80 1.33 2.70 14.32
N ARG A 81 2.42 1.93 14.40
CA ARG A 81 3.32 1.90 15.54
C ARG A 81 4.11 3.20 15.66
N LYS A 82 4.58 3.72 14.54
CA LYS A 82 5.32 4.98 14.48
C LYS A 82 4.42 6.20 14.35
N LYS A 83 3.11 6.00 14.16
CA LYS A 83 2.12 7.06 13.91
C LYS A 83 2.52 7.97 12.75
N LYS A 84 2.90 7.37 11.61
CA LYS A 84 3.36 8.12 10.44
C LYS A 84 2.74 7.58 9.16
N ILE A 85 2.56 8.48 8.20
CA ILE A 85 2.23 8.13 6.82
C ILE A 85 3.45 8.41 5.96
N TYR A 86 3.81 7.44 5.12
CA TYR A 86 4.96 7.47 4.25
C TYR A 86 4.56 7.42 2.78
N ALA A 87 5.35 8.08 1.94
CA ALA A 87 5.46 7.73 0.54
C ALA A 87 6.72 6.89 0.34
N LYS A 88 6.58 5.79 -0.37
CA LYS A 88 7.64 4.84 -0.67
C LYS A 88 7.71 4.61 -2.17
N LYS A 89 8.89 4.74 -2.76
CA LYS A 89 9.12 4.33 -4.14
C LYS A 89 9.09 2.81 -4.21
N MET A 90 8.25 2.22 -5.08
CA MET A 90 8.17 0.76 -5.25
C MET A 90 9.54 0.16 -5.50
N PHE A 91 9.75 -1.03 -4.95
CA PHE A 91 10.96 -1.83 -5.10
C PHE A 91 12.23 -1.14 -4.57
N THR A 92 12.06 -0.18 -3.66
CA THR A 92 13.17 0.50 -2.99
C THR A 92 12.91 0.61 -1.50
N ASN A 93 13.96 0.89 -0.73
CA ASN A 93 13.83 1.20 0.70
C ASN A 93 13.65 2.71 0.98
N ASN A 94 13.51 3.52 -0.08
CA ASN A 94 13.40 4.97 0.06
C ASN A 94 11.99 5.34 0.53
N LYS A 95 11.87 5.76 1.79
CA LYS A 95 10.63 6.25 2.39
C LYS A 95 10.76 7.71 2.76
N ARG A 96 9.72 8.49 2.47
CA ARG A 96 9.58 9.89 2.88
C ARG A 96 8.35 10.03 3.80
N ILE A 97 8.50 10.69 4.92
CA ILE A 97 7.37 11.02 5.80
C ILE A 97 6.53 12.10 5.11
N LEU A 98 5.25 11.80 4.92
CA LEU A 98 4.24 12.75 4.41
C LEU A 98 3.52 13.45 5.55
N ILE A 99 3.20 12.69 6.59
CA ILE A 99 2.44 13.13 7.75
C ILE A 99 3.02 12.47 9.01
N ASP A 100 3.17 13.25 10.06
CA ASP A 100 3.39 12.77 11.41
C ASP A 100 2.08 12.84 12.19
N LEU A 101 1.45 11.68 12.42
CA LEU A 101 0.15 11.58 13.09
C LEU A 101 0.25 11.77 14.61
N SER A 102 1.45 11.94 15.16
CA SER A 102 1.66 12.30 16.57
C SER A 102 1.38 13.77 16.86
N GLU A 103 1.29 14.61 15.83
CA GLU A 103 0.94 16.03 15.98
C GLU A 103 -0.48 16.19 16.53
N LYS A 104 -0.67 17.13 17.45
CA LYS A 104 -1.95 17.38 18.16
C LYS A 104 -3.15 17.57 17.23
N LYS A 105 -2.95 18.12 16.02
CA LYS A 105 -4.02 18.31 15.04
C LYS A 105 -4.69 17.01 14.58
N PHE A 106 -4.02 15.86 14.76
CA PHE A 106 -4.55 14.54 14.39
C PHE A 106 -5.25 13.82 15.55
N ASN A 107 -5.36 14.42 16.73
CA ASN A 107 -6.11 13.83 17.86
C ASN A 107 -7.62 13.69 17.56
N ILE A 108 -8.10 14.30 16.49
CA ILE A 108 -9.48 14.18 16.01
C ILE A 108 -9.76 12.87 15.26
N LEU A 109 -8.72 12.13 14.85
CA LEU A 109 -8.90 10.88 14.14
C LEU A 109 -9.43 9.80 15.08
N PRO A 110 -10.49 9.06 14.67
CA PRO A 110 -11.17 8.10 15.54
C PRO A 110 -10.32 6.85 15.80
N SER A 111 -9.54 6.39 14.84
CA SER A 111 -8.71 5.20 14.98
C SER A 111 -7.48 5.49 15.81
N LYS A 112 -7.34 4.72 16.88
CA LYS A 112 -6.16 4.78 17.75
C LYS A 112 -5.15 3.66 17.46
N PHE A 113 -5.58 2.63 16.72
CA PHE A 113 -4.80 1.40 16.55
C PHE A 113 -4.44 1.13 15.09
N ASN A 114 -5.20 1.70 14.17
CA ASN A 114 -5.05 1.40 12.75
C ASN A 114 -5.40 2.63 11.89
N TYR A 115 -4.46 3.56 11.80
CA TYR A 115 -4.67 4.80 11.05
C TYR A 115 -4.87 4.58 9.55
N TYR A 116 -4.42 3.44 8.99
CA TYR A 116 -4.62 3.20 7.58
C TYR A 116 -6.09 3.13 7.21
N SER A 117 -6.96 2.60 8.08
CA SER A 117 -8.40 2.52 7.82
C SER A 117 -9.05 3.90 7.72
N ASP A 118 -8.53 4.91 8.45
CA ASP A 118 -9.04 6.27 8.36
C ASP A 118 -8.71 6.93 7.01
N PHE A 119 -7.61 6.53 6.38
CA PHE A 119 -7.11 7.13 5.15
C PHE A 119 -7.36 6.29 3.89
N SER A 120 -7.39 4.95 4.00
CA SER A 120 -7.38 4.08 2.82
C SER A 120 -8.68 4.11 2.01
N GLU A 121 -9.81 4.46 2.63
CA GLU A 121 -11.10 4.46 1.96
C GLU A 121 -11.23 5.54 0.89
N MET A 122 -10.72 6.74 1.16
CA MET A 122 -10.95 7.91 0.31
C MET A 122 -9.68 8.48 -0.33
N SER A 123 -8.51 8.10 0.16
CA SER A 123 -7.25 8.59 -0.43
C SER A 123 -6.99 7.96 -1.78
N HIS A 124 -6.58 8.79 -2.75
CA HIS A 124 -6.33 8.34 -4.12
C HIS A 124 -5.35 9.26 -4.83
N PHE A 125 -4.70 8.73 -5.85
CA PHE A 125 -3.99 9.53 -6.84
C PHE A 125 -4.97 9.98 -7.93
N ASP A 126 -4.86 11.22 -8.34
CA ASP A 126 -5.58 11.73 -9.50
C ASP A 126 -4.83 11.42 -10.82
N ASN A 127 -5.43 11.84 -11.94
CA ASN A 127 -4.86 11.59 -13.27
C ASN A 127 -3.52 12.30 -13.52
N THR A 128 -3.17 13.30 -12.70
CA THR A 128 -1.92 14.04 -12.79
C THR A 128 -0.82 13.43 -11.92
N GLY A 129 -1.15 12.42 -11.12
CA GLY A 129 -0.24 11.82 -10.15
C GLY A 129 -0.13 12.61 -8.83
N GLU A 130 -1.04 13.58 -8.60
CA GLU A 130 -1.17 14.24 -7.32
C GLU A 130 -1.92 13.33 -6.34
N LEU A 131 -1.40 13.16 -5.14
CA LEU A 131 -2.05 12.41 -4.07
C LEU A 131 -3.07 13.30 -3.35
N ASN A 132 -4.33 12.87 -3.35
CA ASN A 132 -5.36 13.38 -2.45
C ASN A 132 -5.38 12.48 -1.20
N LEU A 133 -4.75 12.94 -0.14
CA LEU A 133 -4.70 12.23 1.14
C LEU A 133 -5.85 12.70 2.02
N ILE A 134 -6.79 11.79 2.31
CA ILE A 134 -8.07 12.12 2.95
C ILE A 134 -8.29 11.17 4.12
N ALA A 135 -8.46 11.73 5.32
CA ALA A 135 -8.97 10.98 6.46
C ALA A 135 -10.48 11.19 6.61
N ASN A 136 -11.21 10.11 6.80
CA ASN A 136 -12.66 10.14 6.99
C ASN A 136 -13.10 9.25 8.16
N ASP A 137 -14.25 9.59 8.72
CA ASP A 137 -14.98 8.79 9.70
C ASP A 137 -16.41 8.61 9.20
N TYR A 138 -16.74 7.39 8.75
CA TYR A 138 -18.05 7.04 8.16
C TYR A 138 -18.55 8.07 7.13
N GLY A 139 -17.67 8.48 6.22
CA GLY A 139 -17.99 9.44 5.16
C GLY A 139 -17.81 10.91 5.55
N LYS A 140 -17.58 11.23 6.82
CA LYS A 140 -17.27 12.60 7.26
C LYS A 140 -15.76 12.85 7.08
N ILE A 141 -15.41 13.81 6.25
CA ILE A 141 -14.01 14.20 6.05
C ILE A 141 -13.50 14.93 7.30
N LEU A 142 -12.47 14.36 7.93
CA LEU A 142 -11.79 14.93 9.09
C LEU A 142 -10.51 15.68 8.71
N PHE A 143 -9.87 15.25 7.64
CA PHE A 143 -8.62 15.83 7.15
C PHE A 143 -8.50 15.65 5.64
N LYS A 144 -7.94 16.64 4.95
CA LYS A 144 -7.64 16.56 3.52
C LYS A 144 -6.36 17.31 3.19
N LYS A 145 -5.47 16.70 2.43
CA LYS A 145 -4.24 17.30 1.93
C LYS A 145 -3.94 16.82 0.52
N LYS A 146 -3.59 17.75 -0.36
CA LYS A 146 -3.06 17.43 -1.68
C LYS A 146 -1.54 17.46 -1.65
N ILE A 147 -0.90 16.47 -2.27
CA ILE A 147 0.55 16.30 -2.26
C ILE A 147 1.00 16.00 -3.69
N GLN A 148 1.73 16.93 -4.28
CA GLN A 148 2.33 16.72 -5.59
C GLN A 148 3.56 15.85 -5.47
N ASN A 149 3.71 14.91 -6.41
CA ASN A 149 4.87 14.03 -6.52
C ASN A 149 5.32 13.41 -5.18
N PRO A 150 4.44 12.66 -4.48
CA PRO A 150 4.73 12.20 -3.12
C PRO A 150 5.97 11.31 -3.02
N CYS A 151 6.32 10.57 -4.09
CA CYS A 151 7.51 9.73 -4.17
C CYS A 151 8.70 10.38 -4.91
N GLY A 152 8.55 11.61 -5.35
CA GLY A 152 9.65 12.35 -5.99
C GLY A 152 10.75 12.71 -5.00
N SER A 153 11.97 12.83 -5.47
CA SER A 153 13.04 13.47 -4.71
C SER A 153 12.64 14.91 -4.40
N ASN A 154 12.84 15.36 -3.16
CA ASN A 154 12.76 16.78 -2.86
C ASN A 154 13.79 17.48 -3.78
N SER A 155 13.34 18.10 -4.85
CA SER A 155 14.14 19.15 -5.46
C SER A 155 14.33 20.22 -4.39
N LYS A 156 15.56 20.31 -3.87
CA LYS A 156 16.00 21.42 -3.02
C LYS A 156 15.91 22.71 -3.79
#